data_a66bc5247d6257f098ee391a9a5801b7
#
_entry.id   a66bc5247d6257f098ee391a9a5801b7
#
_cell.length_a   1.000
_cell.length_b   1.000
_cell.length_c   1.000
_cell.angle_alpha   90.00
_cell.angle_beta   90.00
_cell.angle_gamma   90.00
#
_symmetry.space_group_name_H-M   'P 1'
#
loop_
_entity.id
_entity.type
_entity.pdbx_description
1 polymer ?
#
loop_
_entity_poly.entity_id
_entity_poly.type
_entity_poly.pdbx_seq_one_letter_code
_entity_poly.pdbx_strand_id
1 'polypeptide(L)'
;MTSSLVREVNIVAKKTSRITLYKRIWCKVRYWQNLRDVSDAELASYLQVGERTLHEYDKSAENITLGRVDNLLYATGMELNDLMAL
;
A
#
# COMPACT_ATOMS: atom_id res chain seq x y z
N MET A 1 28.28 -5.96 20.78
CA MET A 1 27.47 -5.68 20.46
C MET A 1 27.04 -5.39 20.17
N THR A 2 27.49 -5.51 20.13
CA THR A 2 26.71 -5.12 19.76
C THR A 2 26.17 -4.75 19.50
N SER A 3 26.59 -4.93 19.50
CA SER A 3 25.72 -4.44 19.12
C SER A 3 25.35 -3.94 18.89
N SER A 4 25.78 -4.10 18.96
CA SER A 4 25.05 -3.51 18.62
C SER A 4 24.79 -3.07 18.23
N LEU A 5 25.15 -3.21 18.04
CA LEU A 5 24.57 -2.65 17.57
C LEU A 5 24.05 -2.37 17.23
N VAL A 6 24.36 -2.64 17.20
CA VAL A 6 23.51 -2.19 16.86
C VAL A 6 23.11 -1.65 16.84
N ARG A 7 23.29 -1.69 16.96
CA ARG A 7 22.63 -1.07 16.88
C ARG A 7 22.25 -0.25 16.70
N GLU A 8 22.42 0.01 16.65
CA GLU A 8 21.83 0.81 16.40
C GLU A 8 21.50 1.34 15.96
N VAL A 9 21.75 1.19 15.88
CA VAL A 9 21.26 1.76 15.31
C VAL A 9 20.80 2.14 15.07
N ASN A 10 20.67 2.27 15.04
CA ASN A 10 19.96 2.76 14.73
C ASN A 10 19.42 3.36 14.75
N ILE A 11 19.21 3.61 14.81
CA ILE A 11 18.73 4.20 14.75
C ILE A 11 18.25 5.13 14.60
N VAL A 12 18.04 5.30 14.67
CA VAL A 12 17.44 6.37 14.67
C VAL A 12 17.25 7.22 13.51
N ALA A 13 17.77 7.85 13.25
CA ALA A 13 17.60 8.49 12.01
C ALA A 13 16.98 7.63 10.99
N LYS A 14 16.93 6.43 11.26
CA LYS A 14 16.38 5.55 10.32
C LYS A 14 14.92 5.64 10.21
N LYS A 15 14.27 6.33 11.05
CA LYS A 15 12.86 6.51 10.87
C LYS A 15 12.55 7.21 9.56
N THR A 16 13.48 7.99 9.04
CA THR A 16 13.25 8.67 7.78
C THR A 16 13.34 7.73 6.60
N SER A 17 13.93 6.57 6.79
CA SER A 17 14.04 5.59 5.72
C SER A 17 12.97 4.51 5.79
N ARG A 18 12.14 4.56 6.82
CA ARG A 18 11.12 3.55 6.98
C ARG A 18 9.95 3.84 6.04
N ILE A 19 9.52 2.82 5.32
CA ILE A 19 8.33 2.91 4.48
C ILE A 19 7.14 2.48 5.34
N THR A 20 6.14 3.35 5.42
CA THR A 20 4.95 3.04 6.22
C THR A 20 4.16 1.90 5.59
N LEU A 21 3.38 1.21 6.41
CA LEU A 21 2.57 0.10 5.93
C LEU A 21 1.57 0.57 4.88
N TYR A 22 0.88 1.68 5.12
CA TYR A 22 -0.13 2.15 4.16
C TYR A 22 0.50 2.54 2.83
N LYS A 23 1.71 3.09 2.84
CA LYS A 23 2.40 3.41 1.59
C LYS A 23 2.80 2.15 0.86
N ARG A 24 3.29 1.15 1.59
CA ARG A 24 3.68 -0.12 1.01
C ARG A 24 2.47 -0.79 0.34
N ILE A 25 1.34 -0.81 1.03
CA ILE A 25 0.11 -1.39 0.48
C ILE A 25 -0.30 -0.63 -0.78
N TRP A 26 -0.31 0.71 -0.72
CA TRP A 26 -0.77 1.50 -1.87
C TRP A 26 0.13 1.31 -3.09
N CYS A 27 1.43 1.24 -2.89
CA CYS A 27 2.35 0.97 -4.00
C CYS A 27 2.06 -0.39 -4.64
N LYS A 28 1.73 -1.40 -3.83
CA LYS A 28 1.38 -2.72 -4.37
C LYS A 28 0.07 -2.68 -5.13
N VAL A 29 -0.90 -1.91 -4.64
CA VAL A 29 -2.19 -1.74 -5.33
C VAL A 29 -1.96 -1.13 -6.71
N ARG A 30 -1.18 -0.05 -6.79
CA ARG A 30 -0.87 0.59 -8.07
C ARG A 30 -0.07 -0.33 -8.98
N TYR A 31 0.86 -1.10 -8.44
CA TYR A 31 1.63 -2.05 -9.21
C TYR A 31 0.71 -3.12 -9.81
N TRP A 32 -0.19 -3.67 -9.00
CA TRP A 32 -1.17 -4.62 -9.46
C TRP A 32 -2.04 -4.02 -10.58
N GLN A 33 -2.48 -2.79 -10.40
CA GLN A 33 -3.28 -2.10 -11.39
C GLN A 33 -2.55 -2.03 -12.73
N ASN A 34 -1.28 -1.69 -12.71
CA ASN A 34 -0.47 -1.61 -13.92
C ASN A 34 -0.29 -2.97 -14.57
N LEU A 35 -0.05 -4.00 -13.77
CA LEU A 35 0.13 -5.35 -14.31
C LEU A 35 -1.12 -5.85 -15.01
N ARG A 36 -2.29 -5.46 -14.56
CA ARG A 36 -3.56 -5.96 -15.07
C ARG A 36 -4.25 -5.01 -16.03
N ASP A 37 -3.62 -3.88 -16.31
CA ASP A 37 -4.20 -2.85 -17.19
C ASP A 37 -5.59 -2.41 -16.72
N VAL A 38 -5.75 -2.26 -15.40
CA VAL A 38 -7.00 -1.84 -14.80
C VAL A 38 -7.05 -0.31 -14.83
N SER A 39 -8.17 0.25 -15.25
CA SER A 39 -8.34 1.70 -15.28
C SER A 39 -8.53 2.26 -13.87
N ASP A 40 -8.34 3.58 -13.74
CA ASP A 40 -8.60 4.23 -12.46
C ASP A 40 -10.07 4.09 -12.06
N ALA A 41 -10.99 4.17 -13.02
CA ALA A 41 -12.41 4.01 -12.72
C ALA A 41 -12.70 2.63 -12.16
N GLU A 42 -12.09 1.59 -12.73
CA GLU A 42 -12.27 0.24 -12.24
C GLU A 42 -11.65 0.06 -10.86
N LEU A 43 -10.44 0.58 -10.68
CA LEU A 43 -9.77 0.46 -9.38
C LEU A 43 -10.57 1.16 -8.29
N ALA A 44 -11.07 2.35 -8.58
CA ALA A 44 -11.90 3.09 -7.63
C ALA A 44 -13.16 2.30 -7.29
N SER A 45 -13.76 1.65 -8.27
CA SER A 45 -14.92 0.80 -8.06
C SER A 45 -14.61 -0.36 -7.11
N TYR A 46 -13.48 -1.02 -7.30
CA TYR A 46 -13.09 -2.13 -6.44
C TYR A 46 -12.85 -1.68 -5.00
N LEU A 47 -12.25 -0.50 -4.84
CA LEU A 47 -12.00 0.06 -3.51
C LEU A 47 -13.26 0.71 -2.92
N GLN A 48 -14.27 0.93 -3.75
CA GLN A 48 -15.51 1.62 -3.39
C GLN A 48 -15.23 3.06 -2.93
N VAL A 49 -14.42 3.75 -3.70
CA VAL A 49 -14.12 5.16 -3.51
C VAL A 49 -14.28 5.89 -4.83
N GLY A 50 -14.22 7.22 -4.80
CA GLY A 50 -14.19 7.99 -6.04
C GLY A 50 -12.78 8.01 -6.63
N GLU A 51 -12.68 8.29 -7.93
CA GLU A 51 -11.37 8.35 -8.59
C GLU A 51 -10.47 9.41 -7.97
N ARG A 52 -11.07 10.51 -7.50
CA ARG A 52 -10.32 11.58 -6.85
C ARG A 52 -9.56 11.05 -5.63
N THR A 53 -10.17 10.11 -4.91
CA THR A 53 -9.55 9.53 -3.73
C THR A 53 -8.28 8.77 -4.10
N LEU A 54 -8.23 8.16 -5.28
CA LEU A 54 -7.02 7.48 -5.73
C LEU A 54 -5.84 8.46 -5.80
N HIS A 55 -6.10 9.65 -6.34
CA HIS A 55 -5.05 10.65 -6.47
C HIS A 55 -4.63 11.20 -5.11
N GLU A 56 -5.56 11.25 -4.16
CA GLU A 56 -5.24 11.61 -2.79
C GLU A 56 -4.33 10.56 -2.15
N TYR A 57 -4.63 9.27 -2.40
CA TYR A 57 -3.78 8.18 -1.90
C TYR A 57 -2.39 8.20 -2.54
N ASP A 58 -2.28 8.66 -3.79
CA ASP A 58 -0.97 8.81 -4.43
C ASP A 58 -0.10 9.82 -3.70
N LYS A 59 -0.71 10.85 -3.12
CA LYS A 59 0.02 11.84 -2.32
C LYS A 59 0.32 11.30 -0.94
N SER A 60 -0.66 10.68 -0.32
CA SER A 60 -0.50 10.02 0.97
C SER A 60 -1.65 9.05 1.17
N ALA A 61 -1.31 7.80 1.42
CA ALA A 61 -2.31 6.76 1.68
C ALA A 61 -2.62 6.61 3.16
N GLU A 62 -2.25 7.59 3.97
CA GLU A 62 -2.42 7.54 5.42
C GLU A 62 -3.86 7.31 5.83
N ASN A 63 -4.82 7.78 5.04
CA ASN A 63 -6.24 7.65 5.36
C ASN A 63 -6.91 6.45 4.71
N ILE A 64 -6.15 5.60 4.02
CA ILE A 64 -6.74 4.38 3.46
C ILE A 64 -7.10 3.45 4.61
N THR A 65 -8.29 2.85 4.54
CA THR A 65 -8.71 1.93 5.58
C THR A 65 -8.48 0.49 5.13
N LEU A 66 -8.35 -0.40 6.10
CA LEU A 66 -8.23 -1.81 5.79
C LEU A 66 -9.49 -2.31 5.09
N GLY A 67 -10.65 -1.71 5.40
CA GLY A 67 -11.89 -2.06 4.72
C GLY A 67 -11.84 -1.79 3.23
N ARG A 68 -11.21 -0.68 2.82
CA ARG A 68 -11.06 -0.38 1.39
C ARG A 68 -10.16 -1.39 0.71
N VAL A 69 -9.05 -1.74 1.36
CA VAL A 69 -8.15 -2.74 0.82
C VAL A 69 -8.86 -4.09 0.73
N ASP A 70 -9.62 -4.44 1.75
CA ASP A 70 -10.37 -5.69 1.78
C ASP A 70 -11.39 -5.75 0.63
N ASN A 71 -12.05 -4.63 0.33
CA ASN A 71 -12.98 -4.56 -0.80
C ASN A 71 -12.29 -4.93 -2.10
N LEU A 72 -11.08 -4.41 -2.31
CA LEU A 72 -10.30 -4.72 -3.51
C LEU A 72 -9.96 -6.22 -3.56
N LEU A 73 -9.49 -6.75 -2.44
CA LEU A 73 -9.11 -8.16 -2.38
C LEU A 73 -10.31 -9.06 -2.66
N TYR A 74 -11.45 -8.72 -2.08
CA TYR A 74 -12.67 -9.50 -2.29
C TYR A 74 -13.11 -9.45 -3.76
N ALA A 75 -13.09 -8.25 -4.34
CA ALA A 75 -13.57 -8.06 -5.71
C ALA A 75 -12.69 -8.80 -6.72
N THR A 76 -11.40 -8.95 -6.43
CA THR A 76 -10.44 -9.56 -7.35
C THR A 76 -10.14 -11.02 -7.01
N GLY A 77 -10.62 -11.50 -5.87
CA GLY A 77 -10.33 -12.86 -5.43
C GLY A 77 -8.91 -13.09 -4.95
N MET A 78 -8.20 -12.00 -4.61
CA MET A 78 -6.84 -12.09 -4.09
C MET A 78 -6.83 -12.15 -2.58
N GLU A 79 -5.79 -12.81 -2.05
CA GLU A 79 -5.47 -12.69 -0.63
C GLU A 79 -4.46 -11.58 -0.44
N LEU A 80 -4.34 -11.06 0.77
CA LEU A 80 -3.38 -10.01 1.05
C LEU A 80 -1.96 -10.46 0.70
N ASN A 81 -1.62 -11.70 0.98
CA ASN A 81 -0.30 -12.22 0.66
C ASN A 81 0.00 -12.16 -0.84
N ASP A 82 -1.01 -12.40 -1.68
CA ASP A 82 -0.85 -12.33 -3.12
C ASP A 82 -0.49 -10.91 -3.55
N LEU A 83 -1.18 -9.94 -2.99
CA LEU A 83 -0.93 -8.55 -3.30
C LEU A 83 0.47 -8.13 -2.85
N MET A 84 0.83 -8.47 -1.62
CA MET A 84 2.09 -8.04 -1.05
C MET A 84 3.29 -8.76 -1.66
N ALA A 85 3.08 -9.90 -2.30
CA ALA A 85 4.14 -10.66 -2.94
C ALA A 85 4.45 -10.18 -4.37
N LEU A 86 3.69 -9.25 -4.89
CA LEU A 86 3.92 -8.76 -6.26
C LEU A 86 5.27 -8.07 -6.46
#